data_b6cd7eba141daa28cd1842acb5abc569
#
_entry.id   b6cd7eba141daa28cd1842acb5abc569
#
_cell.length_a   1.000
_cell.length_b   1.000
_cell.length_c   1.000
_cell.angle_alpha   90.00
_cell.angle_beta   90.00
_cell.angle_gamma   90.00
#
_symmetry.space_group_name_H-M   'P 1'
#
loop_
_entity.id
_entity.type
_entity.pdbx_description
1 polymer ?
#
loop_
_entity_poly.entity_id
_entity_poly.type
_entity_poly.pdbx_seq_one_letter_code
_entity_poly.pdbx_strand_id
1 'polypeptide(L)'
;MSFGSLAAVPAAPRTAADLPVRPQVVTPVPLESLVRTADATLLRPARAHDDNPGVTGVTVDSRAVQPGDIYAALRGANVHGARFCADAAAAGAVAVLTDEAGAPSATASGVPALVVADPRGCLGPVSALVYGYPAQALTLVAITGTSGKTTTAHLVEAGVAASGLTAARIGTTGTAVDGTPLVSRLTTPEAPELQALFALMRERAVDTCAMEVSSHSLVLGRVDGVVFDVAAFTNLGRDHLDFHADEEDYFAAKAQLFTPQRSRRAVVNVDDESGRRIVATRALPVRTVSAAGAPADWRCRDAKADRTGTAFTVEGPDSRLHSCRVRLPGAFNVANALLAIAACTEAGLPVDPVVDAIADLRSVPGRMESVDEGQDFTVVVDYAHKPDALTAVLDQLRAVTPGRLLVVLGAGGDRDTGKRAVMGELAARLADLVVITDDNPRSEDPAAIRAALLDGTGAAPPAERAHVLEVADRAQAIEAALAAARAGDCVLVAGKGHEQGQHMDGRSEPFDDRAVARAALSRRST
;
A
#
# COMPACT_ATOMS: atom_id res chain seq x y z
N MET A 1 19.70 30.02 -14.75
CA MET A 1 19.00 29.42 -15.89
C MET A 1 17.53 29.39 -15.52
N SER A 2 16.70 30.06 -16.31
CA SER A 2 15.29 30.37 -16.03
C SER A 2 14.44 29.11 -16.22
N PHE A 3 13.78 28.65 -15.16
CA PHE A 3 12.75 27.61 -15.25
C PHE A 3 11.47 28.23 -15.80
N GLY A 4 11.09 27.83 -17.02
CA GLY A 4 9.85 28.23 -17.65
C GLY A 4 8.64 27.81 -16.83
N SER A 5 7.75 28.77 -16.58
CA SER A 5 6.44 28.59 -15.94
C SER A 5 5.56 27.69 -16.78
N LEU A 6 5.42 26.43 -16.38
CA LEU A 6 4.31 25.58 -16.85
C LEU A 6 3.03 26.05 -16.13
N ALA A 7 2.15 26.68 -16.88
CA ALA A 7 0.82 27.05 -16.42
C ALA A 7 0.08 25.78 -15.95
N ALA A 8 -0.33 25.76 -14.69
CA ALA A 8 -1.13 24.67 -14.14
C ALA A 8 -2.46 24.60 -14.90
N VAL A 9 -2.69 23.51 -15.62
CA VAL A 9 -4.01 23.19 -16.19
C VAL A 9 -4.98 23.06 -15.01
N PRO A 10 -6.11 23.77 -14.99
CA PRO A 10 -7.11 23.62 -13.95
C PRO A 10 -7.62 22.16 -13.97
N ALA A 11 -7.44 21.44 -12.89
CA ALA A 11 -7.96 20.08 -12.75
C ALA A 11 -9.49 20.15 -12.83
N ALA A 12 -10.10 19.23 -13.60
CA ALA A 12 -11.55 19.13 -13.73
C ALA A 12 -12.21 18.96 -12.35
N PRO A 13 -13.43 19.48 -12.15
CA PRO A 13 -14.18 19.30 -10.92
C PRO A 13 -14.39 17.81 -10.67
N ARG A 14 -14.21 17.38 -9.41
CA ARG A 14 -14.44 15.98 -9.00
C ARG A 14 -15.93 15.66 -9.11
N THR A 15 -16.25 14.46 -9.58
CA THR A 15 -17.62 13.92 -9.52
C THR A 15 -17.91 13.43 -8.09
N ALA A 16 -19.18 13.23 -7.75
CA ALA A 16 -19.56 12.67 -6.44
C ALA A 16 -18.89 11.31 -6.14
N ALA A 17 -18.57 10.52 -7.17
CA ALA A 17 -17.84 9.25 -7.06
C ALA A 17 -16.35 9.42 -6.69
N ASP A 18 -15.81 10.63 -6.86
CA ASP A 18 -14.40 10.95 -6.57
C ASP A 18 -14.19 11.52 -5.16
N LEU A 19 -15.25 11.77 -4.42
CA LEU A 19 -15.15 12.31 -3.06
C LEU A 19 -14.72 11.23 -2.07
N PRO A 20 -13.93 11.58 -1.03
CA PRO A 20 -13.58 10.65 0.04
C PRO A 20 -14.84 10.09 0.69
N VAL A 21 -14.82 8.79 0.96
CA VAL A 21 -15.89 8.13 1.71
C VAL A 21 -15.91 8.68 3.14
N ARG A 22 -17.09 9.01 3.64
CA ARG A 22 -17.30 9.57 4.98
C ARG A 22 -18.36 8.81 5.77
N PRO A 23 -18.31 8.84 7.10
CA PRO A 23 -19.40 8.34 7.94
C PRO A 23 -20.69 9.16 7.68
N GLN A 24 -21.84 8.54 7.90
CA GLN A 24 -23.14 9.19 7.70
C GLN A 24 -23.50 10.14 8.85
N VAL A 25 -23.03 9.81 10.06
CA VAL A 25 -23.33 10.58 11.27
C VAL A 25 -22.05 11.02 11.95
N VAL A 26 -21.85 12.36 12.03
CA VAL A 26 -20.77 12.96 12.81
C VAL A 26 -21.40 13.95 13.78
N THR A 27 -21.14 13.78 15.08
CA THR A 27 -21.54 14.76 16.09
C THR A 27 -20.67 16.01 15.92
N PRO A 28 -21.24 17.19 15.72
CA PRO A 28 -20.47 18.40 15.55
C PRO A 28 -19.57 18.67 16.76
N VAL A 29 -18.29 18.92 16.53
CA VAL A 29 -17.30 19.24 17.55
C VAL A 29 -17.08 20.75 17.59
N PRO A 30 -17.23 21.43 18.75
CA PRO A 30 -16.97 22.86 18.84
C PRO A 30 -15.55 23.23 18.42
N LEU A 31 -15.39 24.29 17.62
CA LEU A 31 -14.09 24.73 17.12
C LEU A 31 -13.05 24.93 18.21
N GLU A 32 -13.47 25.46 19.39
CA GLU A 32 -12.58 25.66 20.53
C GLU A 32 -11.96 24.34 21.06
N SER A 33 -12.62 23.20 20.87
CA SER A 33 -12.03 21.91 21.22
C SER A 33 -10.88 21.54 20.28
N LEU A 34 -11.00 21.89 18.99
CA LEU A 34 -9.92 21.72 18.02
C LEU A 34 -8.74 22.66 18.33
N VAL A 35 -9.05 23.92 18.72
CA VAL A 35 -8.02 24.88 19.14
C VAL A 35 -7.16 24.31 20.28
N ARG A 36 -7.80 23.73 21.30
CA ARG A 36 -7.07 23.10 22.43
C ARG A 36 -6.28 21.85 22.00
N THR A 37 -6.86 21.03 21.13
CA THR A 37 -6.20 19.80 20.65
C THR A 37 -4.98 20.10 19.80
N ALA A 38 -5.05 21.15 18.96
CA ALA A 38 -3.97 21.56 18.09
C ALA A 38 -2.96 22.52 18.73
N ASP A 39 -3.20 22.98 19.96
CA ASP A 39 -2.47 24.10 20.60
C ASP A 39 -2.40 25.33 19.65
N ALA A 40 -3.53 25.69 19.07
CA ALA A 40 -3.63 26.67 18.01
C ALA A 40 -3.92 28.08 18.52
N THR A 41 -3.39 29.07 17.82
CA THR A 41 -3.86 30.45 17.94
C THR A 41 -5.09 30.62 17.06
N LEU A 42 -6.23 31.02 17.64
CA LEU A 42 -7.47 31.24 16.92
C LEU A 42 -7.56 32.71 16.45
N LEU A 43 -7.58 32.87 15.12
CA LEU A 43 -7.86 34.18 14.49
C LEU A 43 -9.31 34.20 14.00
N ARG A 44 -10.06 35.23 14.40
CA ARG A 44 -11.46 35.41 13.97
C ARG A 44 -11.58 36.55 12.97
N PRO A 45 -12.34 36.39 11.88
CA PRO A 45 -12.66 37.51 11.00
C PRO A 45 -13.57 38.50 11.71
N ALA A 46 -13.46 39.78 11.36
CA ALA A 46 -14.22 40.86 12.01
C ALA A 46 -15.76 40.73 11.91
N ARG A 47 -16.27 39.87 11.03
CA ARG A 47 -17.69 39.60 10.78
C ARG A 47 -18.00 38.11 10.78
N ALA A 48 -17.49 37.33 11.74
CA ALA A 48 -17.87 35.94 11.88
C ALA A 48 -19.37 35.81 12.21
N HIS A 49 -20.09 34.96 11.49
CA HIS A 49 -21.51 34.69 11.76
C HIS A 49 -21.71 33.77 12.98
N ASP A 50 -20.72 32.95 13.31
CA ASP A 50 -20.69 32.05 14.47
C ASP A 50 -19.28 32.08 15.08
N ASP A 51 -19.21 32.34 16.37
CA ASP A 51 -17.93 32.38 17.09
C ASP A 51 -17.33 31.01 17.42
N ASN A 52 -18.15 29.96 17.42
CA ASN A 52 -17.71 28.61 17.75
C ASN A 52 -18.46 27.55 16.93
N PRO A 53 -18.27 27.54 15.61
CA PRO A 53 -19.00 26.63 14.73
C PRO A 53 -18.70 25.16 15.07
N GLY A 54 -19.71 24.31 14.88
CA GLY A 54 -19.56 22.87 15.00
C GLY A 54 -18.85 22.31 13.76
N VAL A 55 -17.74 21.61 13.96
CA VAL A 55 -16.96 20.95 12.90
C VAL A 55 -17.41 19.51 12.77
N THR A 56 -17.74 19.08 11.54
CA THR A 56 -18.23 17.74 11.22
C THR A 56 -17.32 16.94 10.29
N GLY A 57 -16.24 17.55 9.79
CA GLY A 57 -15.28 16.86 8.95
C GLY A 57 -13.97 17.63 8.81
N VAL A 58 -12.96 16.94 8.27
CA VAL A 58 -11.63 17.49 8.01
C VAL A 58 -11.20 17.10 6.60
N THR A 59 -10.64 18.04 5.84
CA THR A 59 -10.05 17.73 4.53
C THR A 59 -8.80 18.56 4.25
N VAL A 60 -7.86 17.97 3.53
CA VAL A 60 -6.65 18.64 2.98
C VAL A 60 -6.85 19.09 1.52
N ASP A 61 -7.95 18.69 0.88
CA ASP A 61 -8.25 19.02 -0.52
C ASP A 61 -9.43 20.00 -0.59
N SER A 62 -9.15 21.24 -1.01
CA SER A 62 -10.17 22.30 -1.14
C SER A 62 -11.35 21.91 -2.05
N ARG A 63 -11.14 20.99 -3.01
CA ARG A 63 -12.16 20.48 -3.94
C ARG A 63 -13.05 19.40 -3.33
N ALA A 64 -12.66 18.86 -2.17
CA ALA A 64 -13.39 17.82 -1.45
C ALA A 64 -14.07 18.35 -0.19
N VAL A 65 -14.05 19.66 0.02
CA VAL A 65 -14.73 20.32 1.14
C VAL A 65 -16.23 20.04 1.08
N GLN A 66 -16.80 19.70 2.23
CA GLN A 66 -18.23 19.60 2.46
C GLN A 66 -18.68 20.60 3.53
N PRO A 67 -19.94 21.02 3.54
CA PRO A 67 -20.45 21.91 4.58
C PRO A 67 -20.20 21.36 5.99
N GLY A 68 -19.62 22.20 6.86
CA GLY A 68 -19.23 21.83 8.21
C GLY A 68 -17.78 21.35 8.37
N ASP A 69 -17.00 21.28 7.28
CA ASP A 69 -15.58 20.89 7.34
C ASP A 69 -14.67 21.99 7.90
N ILE A 70 -13.59 21.56 8.53
CA ILE A 70 -12.37 22.36 8.63
C ILE A 70 -11.44 22.01 7.46
N TYR A 71 -11.02 23.04 6.71
CA TYR A 71 -10.05 22.89 5.63
C TYR A 71 -8.62 23.02 6.16
N ALA A 72 -7.81 21.98 6.05
CA ALA A 72 -6.39 22.01 6.43
C ALA A 72 -5.54 22.50 5.25
N ALA A 73 -5.16 23.76 5.29
CA ALA A 73 -4.39 24.46 4.27
C ALA A 73 -2.88 24.25 4.46
N LEU A 74 -2.40 23.05 4.12
CA LEU A 74 -1.02 22.65 4.30
C LEU A 74 -0.08 23.27 3.25
N ARG A 75 1.20 23.39 3.60
CA ARG A 75 2.25 23.68 2.62
C ARG A 75 2.47 22.48 1.71
N GLY A 76 2.23 22.64 0.42
CA GLY A 76 2.55 21.65 -0.60
C GLY A 76 3.93 21.86 -1.23
N ALA A 77 4.40 20.91 -2.05
CA ALA A 77 5.68 21.01 -2.74
C ALA A 77 5.77 22.21 -3.71
N ASN A 78 4.66 22.56 -4.39
CA ASN A 78 4.63 23.60 -5.41
C ASN A 78 3.88 24.85 -4.96
N VAL A 79 2.83 24.70 -4.14
CA VAL A 79 1.99 25.81 -3.70
C VAL A 79 1.52 25.60 -2.27
N HIS A 80 1.31 26.69 -1.55
CA HIS A 80 0.70 26.64 -0.23
C HIS A 80 -0.83 26.51 -0.35
N GLY A 81 -1.44 25.56 0.42
CA GLY A 81 -2.88 25.32 0.43
C GLY A 81 -3.72 26.56 0.79
N ALA A 82 -3.15 27.50 1.51
CA ALA A 82 -3.84 28.74 1.92
C ALA A 82 -4.37 29.57 0.74
N ARG A 83 -3.79 29.45 -0.46
CA ARG A 83 -4.34 30.11 -1.67
C ARG A 83 -5.77 29.69 -2.02
N PHE A 84 -6.21 28.53 -1.50
CA PHE A 84 -7.54 27.97 -1.77
C PHE A 84 -8.53 28.19 -0.62
N CYS A 85 -8.19 28.99 0.39
CA CYS A 85 -9.05 29.20 1.57
C CYS A 85 -10.40 29.84 1.19
N ALA A 86 -10.40 30.78 0.24
CA ALA A 86 -11.64 31.42 -0.23
C ALA A 86 -12.58 30.41 -0.92
N ASP A 87 -12.03 29.53 -1.77
CA ASP A 87 -12.79 28.47 -2.44
C ASP A 87 -13.33 27.45 -1.42
N ALA A 88 -12.52 27.09 -0.43
CA ALA A 88 -12.92 26.19 0.64
C ALA A 88 -14.05 26.77 1.49
N ALA A 89 -13.96 28.06 1.87
CA ALA A 89 -15.02 28.75 2.59
C ALA A 89 -16.33 28.83 1.76
N ALA A 90 -16.21 29.13 0.47
CA ALA A 90 -17.36 29.15 -0.44
C ALA A 90 -17.99 27.74 -0.61
N ALA A 91 -17.22 26.67 -0.51
CA ALA A 91 -17.69 25.29 -0.52
C ALA A 91 -18.31 24.83 0.83
N GLY A 92 -18.27 25.68 1.87
CA GLY A 92 -18.89 25.42 3.16
C GLY A 92 -17.93 25.02 4.29
N ALA A 93 -16.62 25.22 4.11
CA ALA A 93 -15.71 25.10 5.25
C ALA A 93 -16.08 26.11 6.33
N VAL A 94 -16.17 25.66 7.57
CA VAL A 94 -16.52 26.49 8.74
C VAL A 94 -15.29 27.04 9.45
N ALA A 95 -14.09 26.52 9.15
CA ALA A 95 -12.82 27.00 9.66
C ALA A 95 -11.67 26.56 8.73
N VAL A 96 -10.50 27.18 8.90
CA VAL A 96 -9.24 26.80 8.25
C VAL A 96 -8.18 26.47 9.30
N LEU A 97 -7.44 25.38 9.11
CA LEU A 97 -6.23 25.04 9.87
C LEU A 97 -5.02 25.37 8.98
N THR A 98 -4.06 26.15 9.45
CA THR A 98 -2.90 26.55 8.65
C THR A 98 -1.70 26.95 9.53
N ASP A 99 -0.57 27.24 8.90
CA ASP A 99 0.60 27.85 9.53
C ASP A 99 0.54 29.39 9.49
N GLU A 100 1.55 30.03 10.08
CA GLU A 100 1.66 31.48 10.14
C GLU A 100 1.71 32.12 8.74
N ALA A 101 2.34 31.44 7.76
CA ALA A 101 2.41 31.94 6.37
C ALA A 101 1.04 31.91 5.67
N GLY A 102 0.19 30.97 6.02
CA GLY A 102 -1.18 30.86 5.49
C GLY A 102 -2.20 31.74 6.20
N ALA A 103 -1.91 32.25 7.41
CA ALA A 103 -2.85 33.00 8.26
C ALA A 103 -3.51 34.21 7.56
N PRO A 104 -2.82 35.06 6.77
CA PRO A 104 -3.46 36.19 6.08
C PRO A 104 -4.55 35.74 5.10
N SER A 105 -4.28 34.72 4.28
CA SER A 105 -5.24 34.16 3.31
C SER A 105 -6.42 33.47 4.01
N ALA A 106 -6.14 32.72 5.09
CA ALA A 106 -7.17 32.08 5.89
C ALA A 106 -8.11 33.12 6.54
N THR A 107 -7.57 34.16 7.15
CA THR A 107 -8.38 35.24 7.75
C THR A 107 -9.20 36.00 6.71
N ALA A 108 -8.64 36.25 5.52
CA ALA A 108 -9.32 36.90 4.42
C ALA A 108 -10.49 36.09 3.83
N SER A 109 -10.53 34.78 4.04
CA SER A 109 -11.61 33.89 3.56
C SER A 109 -12.95 34.07 4.28
N GLY A 110 -12.98 34.81 5.40
CA GLY A 110 -14.20 35.10 6.15
C GLY A 110 -14.63 34.06 7.16
N VAL A 111 -13.85 32.97 7.35
CA VAL A 111 -14.05 31.95 8.37
C VAL A 111 -12.93 31.97 9.41
N PRO A 112 -13.14 31.45 10.64
CA PRO A 112 -12.09 31.35 11.66
C PRO A 112 -10.88 30.58 11.16
N ALA A 113 -9.68 31.01 11.58
CA ALA A 113 -8.44 30.33 11.25
C ALA A 113 -7.73 29.82 12.52
N LEU A 114 -7.40 28.55 12.55
CA LEU A 114 -6.53 27.90 13.53
C LEU A 114 -5.11 27.97 13.00
N VAL A 115 -4.26 28.75 13.64
CA VAL A 115 -2.86 28.94 13.26
C VAL A 115 -1.97 28.16 14.21
N VAL A 116 -1.16 27.26 13.64
CA VAL A 116 -0.23 26.37 14.38
C VAL A 116 1.14 26.40 13.72
N ALA A 117 2.17 26.02 14.45
CA ALA A 117 3.54 25.92 13.89
C ALA A 117 3.66 24.79 12.85
N ASP A 118 3.01 23.64 13.12
CA ASP A 118 3.00 22.47 12.24
C ASP A 118 1.57 21.95 12.02
N PRO A 119 0.88 22.43 10.96
CA PRO A 119 -0.48 21.98 10.64
C PRO A 119 -0.55 20.47 10.30
N ARG A 120 0.54 19.90 9.76
CA ARG A 120 0.58 18.48 9.42
C ARG A 120 0.66 17.62 10.66
N GLY A 121 1.49 17.97 11.64
CA GLY A 121 1.66 17.21 12.88
C GLY A 121 0.41 17.17 13.75
N CYS A 122 -0.44 18.22 13.72
CA CYS A 122 -1.69 18.22 14.50
C CYS A 122 -2.89 17.61 13.74
N LEU A 123 -2.75 17.32 12.43
CA LEU A 123 -3.85 16.88 11.57
C LEU A 123 -4.47 15.56 12.04
N GLY A 124 -3.65 14.59 12.45
CA GLY A 124 -4.10 13.30 12.97
C GLY A 124 -4.94 13.44 14.25
N PRO A 125 -4.43 14.06 15.32
CA PRO A 125 -5.20 14.30 16.54
C PRO A 125 -6.47 15.13 16.34
N VAL A 126 -6.44 16.16 15.50
CA VAL A 126 -7.61 16.97 15.14
C VAL A 126 -8.67 16.12 14.43
N SER A 127 -8.25 15.31 13.46
CA SER A 127 -9.18 14.43 12.74
C SER A 127 -9.77 13.35 13.65
N ALA A 128 -8.95 12.77 14.54
CA ALA A 128 -9.42 11.79 15.50
C ALA A 128 -10.51 12.39 16.42
N LEU A 129 -10.31 13.61 16.90
CA LEU A 129 -11.31 14.31 17.72
C LEU A 129 -12.60 14.56 16.93
N VAL A 130 -12.52 15.09 15.70
CA VAL A 130 -13.71 15.40 14.87
C VAL A 130 -14.56 14.16 14.64
N TYR A 131 -13.93 13.00 14.40
CA TYR A 131 -14.64 11.75 14.19
C TYR A 131 -14.87 10.92 15.46
N GLY A 132 -14.62 11.50 16.65
CA GLY A 132 -14.91 10.88 17.96
C GLY A 132 -14.03 9.66 18.25
N TYR A 133 -12.72 9.76 17.96
CA TYR A 133 -11.70 8.73 18.22
C TYR A 133 -12.08 7.32 17.73
N PRO A 134 -12.47 7.17 16.46
CA PRO A 134 -13.07 5.92 15.97
C PRO A 134 -12.13 4.72 16.03
N ALA A 135 -10.82 4.95 15.96
CA ALA A 135 -9.79 3.91 16.08
C ALA A 135 -9.89 3.10 17.40
N GLN A 136 -10.43 3.71 18.47
CA GLN A 136 -10.57 3.05 19.78
C GLN A 136 -11.68 1.99 19.82
N ALA A 137 -12.58 1.99 18.85
CA ALA A 137 -13.68 1.03 18.73
C ALA A 137 -13.35 -0.18 17.86
N LEU A 138 -12.16 -0.22 17.28
CA LEU A 138 -11.71 -1.26 16.34
C LEU A 138 -10.46 -1.96 16.89
N THR A 139 -10.30 -3.23 16.58
CA THR A 139 -9.00 -3.89 16.69
C THR A 139 -8.19 -3.59 15.44
N LEU A 140 -7.03 -2.92 15.58
CA LEU A 140 -6.22 -2.45 14.47
C LEU A 140 -4.93 -3.25 14.35
N VAL A 141 -4.74 -3.91 13.20
CA VAL A 141 -3.51 -4.64 12.85
C VAL A 141 -2.76 -3.88 11.76
N ALA A 142 -1.66 -3.24 12.14
CA ALA A 142 -0.79 -2.52 11.20
C ALA A 142 0.29 -3.43 10.63
N ILE A 143 0.52 -3.38 9.32
CA ILE A 143 1.56 -4.17 8.65
C ILE A 143 2.52 -3.22 7.94
N THR A 144 3.80 -3.29 8.30
CA THR A 144 4.88 -2.53 7.63
C THR A 144 6.02 -3.44 7.19
N GLY A 145 6.87 -2.92 6.31
CA GLY A 145 8.02 -3.59 5.70
C GLY A 145 8.19 -3.15 4.26
N THR A 146 9.16 -3.67 3.55
CA THR A 146 9.38 -3.36 2.12
C THR A 146 8.42 -4.17 1.25
N SER A 147 8.40 -5.47 1.40
CA SER A 147 7.56 -6.41 0.64
C SER A 147 6.64 -7.22 1.57
N GLY A 148 5.56 -7.82 1.03
CA GLY A 148 4.68 -8.71 1.79
C GLY A 148 3.52 -8.04 2.51
N LYS A 149 3.50 -6.70 2.68
CA LYS A 149 2.42 -5.97 3.38
C LYS A 149 1.02 -6.31 2.87
N THR A 150 0.81 -6.18 1.58
CA THR A 150 -0.50 -6.42 0.93
C THR A 150 -0.95 -7.86 1.14
N THR A 151 -0.07 -8.81 0.88
CA THR A 151 -0.38 -10.24 1.08
C THR A 151 -0.75 -10.51 2.53
N THR A 152 0.07 -10.04 3.49
CA THR A 152 -0.21 -10.22 4.92
C THR A 152 -1.53 -9.58 5.34
N ALA A 153 -1.86 -8.38 4.82
CA ALA A 153 -3.13 -7.72 5.11
C ALA A 153 -4.34 -8.52 4.63
N HIS A 154 -4.27 -9.11 3.42
CA HIS A 154 -5.31 -10.00 2.92
C HIS A 154 -5.44 -11.30 3.73
N LEU A 155 -4.31 -11.88 4.17
CA LEU A 155 -4.31 -13.08 5.02
C LEU A 155 -4.93 -12.79 6.40
N VAL A 156 -4.63 -11.62 7.00
CA VAL A 156 -5.26 -11.18 8.25
C VAL A 156 -6.76 -10.95 8.05
N GLU A 157 -7.17 -10.22 6.99
CA GLU A 157 -8.59 -10.02 6.66
C GLU A 157 -9.35 -11.34 6.55
N ALA A 158 -8.79 -12.32 5.83
CA ALA A 158 -9.39 -13.64 5.69
C ALA A 158 -9.50 -14.38 7.03
N GLY A 159 -8.46 -14.32 7.87
CA GLY A 159 -8.45 -14.93 9.20
C GLY A 159 -9.48 -14.32 10.15
N VAL A 160 -9.66 -12.99 10.10
CA VAL A 160 -10.70 -12.27 10.86
C VAL A 160 -12.08 -12.74 10.44
N ALA A 161 -12.37 -12.75 9.14
CA ALA A 161 -13.66 -13.17 8.59
C ALA A 161 -13.99 -14.63 8.95
N ALA A 162 -13.03 -15.54 8.84
CA ALA A 162 -13.22 -16.96 9.21
C ALA A 162 -13.42 -17.17 10.72
N SER A 163 -12.98 -16.21 11.54
CA SER A 163 -13.24 -16.22 12.99
C SER A 163 -14.64 -15.71 13.34
N GLY A 164 -15.50 -15.41 12.35
CA GLY A 164 -16.87 -14.94 12.53
C GLY A 164 -16.97 -13.45 12.86
N LEU A 165 -15.91 -12.68 12.63
CA LEU A 165 -15.83 -11.24 12.88
C LEU A 165 -15.93 -10.44 11.58
N THR A 166 -16.44 -9.22 11.67
CA THR A 166 -16.52 -8.30 10.53
C THR A 166 -15.14 -7.69 10.27
N ALA A 167 -14.58 -7.99 9.10
CA ALA A 167 -13.24 -7.57 8.70
C ALA A 167 -13.25 -6.31 7.83
N ALA A 168 -12.22 -5.50 7.97
CA ALA A 168 -11.88 -4.47 7.01
C ALA A 168 -10.39 -4.52 6.64
N ARG A 169 -10.07 -3.97 5.46
CA ARG A 169 -8.69 -3.86 5.00
C ARG A 169 -8.44 -2.50 4.35
N ILE A 170 -7.28 -1.91 4.66
CA ILE A 170 -6.76 -0.68 4.01
C ILE A 170 -5.38 -1.00 3.44
N GLY A 171 -5.17 -0.80 2.15
CA GLY A 171 -3.87 -1.10 1.56
C GLY A 171 -3.74 -0.75 0.08
N THR A 172 -2.67 -1.24 -0.50
CA THR A 172 -2.29 -0.97 -1.90
C THR A 172 -3.36 -1.45 -2.90
N THR A 173 -4.03 -2.54 -2.62
CA THR A 173 -5.13 -3.07 -3.44
C THR A 173 -6.49 -2.38 -3.17
N GLY A 174 -6.46 -1.22 -2.53
CA GLY A 174 -7.64 -0.46 -2.13
C GLY A 174 -8.09 -0.76 -0.69
N THR A 175 -9.20 -0.12 -0.32
CA THR A 175 -9.89 -0.33 0.96
C THR A 175 -11.06 -1.28 0.74
N ALA A 176 -11.29 -2.19 1.66
CA ALA A 176 -12.48 -3.03 1.69
C ALA A 176 -13.08 -3.02 3.10
N VAL A 177 -14.40 -2.99 3.20
CA VAL A 177 -15.14 -3.05 4.47
C VAL A 177 -16.20 -4.13 4.31
N ASP A 178 -16.14 -5.18 5.09
CA ASP A 178 -17.02 -6.35 4.98
C ASP A 178 -17.10 -6.87 3.53
N GLY A 179 -15.93 -7.07 2.91
CA GLY A 179 -15.81 -7.51 1.52
C GLY A 179 -16.21 -6.48 0.46
N THR A 180 -16.81 -5.34 0.85
CA THR A 180 -17.23 -4.29 -0.08
C THR A 180 -16.06 -3.34 -0.39
N PRO A 181 -15.63 -3.21 -1.66
CA PRO A 181 -14.54 -2.31 -2.02
C PRO A 181 -14.97 -0.85 -1.91
N LEU A 182 -14.07 -0.01 -1.42
CA LEU A 182 -14.19 1.44 -1.34
C LEU A 182 -13.06 2.10 -2.12
N VAL A 183 -13.35 3.26 -2.70
CA VAL A 183 -12.33 4.03 -3.44
C VAL A 183 -11.25 4.51 -2.47
N SER A 184 -10.01 4.14 -2.73
CA SER A 184 -8.81 4.63 -2.02
C SER A 184 -7.71 4.93 -3.03
N ARG A 185 -7.00 6.05 -2.84
CA ARG A 185 -5.96 6.51 -3.78
C ARG A 185 -4.55 6.23 -3.28
N LEU A 186 -4.40 5.98 -2.01
CA LEU A 186 -3.12 5.79 -1.33
C LEU A 186 -3.12 4.46 -0.59
N THR A 187 -1.97 3.80 -0.55
CA THR A 187 -1.75 2.60 0.28
C THR A 187 -2.13 2.85 1.74
N THR A 188 -1.75 4.02 2.25
CA THR A 188 -2.11 4.52 3.58
C THR A 188 -2.74 5.89 3.38
N PRO A 189 -4.04 6.08 3.61
CA PRO A 189 -4.74 7.35 3.43
C PRO A 189 -4.16 8.51 4.25
N GLU A 190 -4.45 9.75 3.86
CA GLU A 190 -4.15 10.92 4.70
C GLU A 190 -4.96 10.85 6.01
N ALA A 191 -4.44 11.46 7.09
CA ALA A 191 -5.04 11.33 8.42
C ALA A 191 -6.55 11.66 8.48
N PRO A 192 -7.07 12.70 7.80
CA PRO A 192 -8.52 12.95 7.77
C PRO A 192 -9.32 11.83 7.11
N GLU A 193 -8.83 11.31 5.97
CA GLU A 193 -9.49 10.21 5.27
C GLU A 193 -9.44 8.93 6.10
N LEU A 194 -8.30 8.66 6.76
CA LEU A 194 -8.12 7.50 7.61
C LEU A 194 -9.09 7.49 8.80
N GLN A 195 -9.22 8.62 9.51
CA GLN A 195 -10.14 8.75 10.63
C GLN A 195 -11.60 8.68 10.18
N ALA A 196 -11.93 9.24 9.01
CA ALA A 196 -13.26 9.11 8.41
C ALA A 196 -13.58 7.65 8.06
N LEU A 197 -12.62 6.90 7.51
CA LEU A 197 -12.76 5.47 7.23
C LEU A 197 -12.96 4.65 8.51
N PHE A 198 -12.22 4.92 9.57
CA PHE A 198 -12.43 4.26 10.86
C PHE A 198 -13.80 4.57 11.45
N ALA A 199 -14.30 5.81 11.31
CA ALA A 199 -15.63 6.17 11.76
C ALA A 199 -16.72 5.43 10.94
N LEU A 200 -16.54 5.30 9.62
CA LEU A 200 -17.42 4.49 8.78
C LEU A 200 -17.37 3.01 9.16
N MET A 201 -16.19 2.46 9.45
CA MET A 201 -16.03 1.08 9.92
C MET A 201 -16.75 0.86 11.24
N ARG A 202 -16.67 1.81 12.18
CA ARG A 202 -17.43 1.80 13.43
C ARG A 202 -18.95 1.80 13.18
N GLU A 203 -19.47 2.62 12.24
CA GLU A 203 -20.87 2.62 11.84
C GLU A 203 -21.34 1.28 11.26
N ARG A 204 -20.43 0.57 10.58
CA ARG A 204 -20.69 -0.75 9.98
C ARG A 204 -20.37 -1.91 10.91
N ALA A 205 -20.14 -1.65 12.18
CA ALA A 205 -19.81 -2.66 13.20
C ALA A 205 -18.63 -3.56 12.79
N VAL A 206 -17.59 -2.98 12.18
CA VAL A 206 -16.33 -3.68 11.92
C VAL A 206 -15.63 -3.98 13.22
N ASP A 207 -15.20 -5.23 13.40
CA ASP A 207 -14.44 -5.67 14.58
C ASP A 207 -12.95 -5.40 14.42
N THR A 208 -12.38 -5.77 13.26
CA THR A 208 -10.93 -5.71 13.03
C THR A 208 -10.59 -5.14 11.66
N CYS A 209 -9.63 -4.23 11.63
CA CYS A 209 -9.07 -3.68 10.40
C CYS A 209 -7.59 -4.03 10.25
N ALA A 210 -7.24 -4.74 9.15
CA ALA A 210 -5.87 -4.95 8.71
C ALA A 210 -5.42 -3.78 7.84
N MET A 211 -4.27 -3.15 8.15
CA MET A 211 -3.87 -1.93 7.47
C MET A 211 -2.38 -1.95 7.06
N GLU A 212 -2.11 -1.65 5.79
CA GLU A 212 -0.74 -1.39 5.35
C GLU A 212 -0.28 -0.01 5.84
N VAL A 213 0.86 0.04 6.52
CA VAL A 213 1.50 1.27 7.00
C VAL A 213 2.84 1.45 6.28
N SER A 214 2.89 2.39 5.32
CA SER A 214 4.09 2.70 4.56
C SER A 214 5.06 3.59 5.35
N SER A 215 6.35 3.59 4.99
CA SER A 215 7.33 4.52 5.58
C SER A 215 6.95 5.97 5.33
N HIS A 216 6.46 6.30 4.13
CA HIS A 216 5.93 7.62 3.81
C HIS A 216 4.82 8.05 4.76
N SER A 217 3.88 7.13 5.09
CA SER A 217 2.77 7.46 5.98
C SER A 217 3.22 7.76 7.40
N LEU A 218 4.28 7.10 7.86
CA LEU A 218 4.88 7.35 9.17
C LEU A 218 5.59 8.71 9.21
N VAL A 219 6.42 9.01 8.19
CA VAL A 219 7.12 10.30 8.11
C VAL A 219 6.15 11.47 7.90
N LEU A 220 5.11 11.27 7.09
CA LEU A 220 4.12 12.31 6.78
C LEU A 220 2.99 12.42 7.83
N GLY A 221 3.06 11.70 8.94
CA GLY A 221 2.09 11.79 10.03
C GLY A 221 0.67 11.30 9.67
N ARG A 222 0.50 10.48 8.62
CA ARG A 222 -0.82 10.02 8.16
C ARG A 222 -1.52 9.11 9.16
N VAL A 223 -0.75 8.44 10.01
CA VAL A 223 -1.25 7.56 11.08
C VAL A 223 -1.12 8.20 12.46
N ASP A 224 -0.84 9.51 12.55
CA ASP A 224 -0.84 10.22 13.81
C ASP A 224 -2.25 10.23 14.41
N GLY A 225 -2.33 10.13 15.74
CA GLY A 225 -3.62 9.98 16.43
C GLY A 225 -4.20 8.56 16.38
N VAL A 226 -3.45 7.56 15.86
CA VAL A 226 -3.82 6.14 15.89
C VAL A 226 -2.85 5.37 16.76
N VAL A 227 -3.37 4.49 17.62
CA VAL A 227 -2.61 3.48 18.36
C VAL A 227 -3.10 2.12 17.91
N PHE A 228 -2.22 1.35 17.25
CA PHE A 228 -2.53 0.02 16.76
C PHE A 228 -2.47 -1.02 17.89
N ASP A 229 -3.34 -2.03 17.85
CA ASP A 229 -3.31 -3.13 18.81
C ASP A 229 -2.12 -4.05 18.53
N VAL A 230 -1.85 -4.31 17.24
CA VAL A 230 -0.73 -5.13 16.77
C VAL A 230 -0.01 -4.44 15.63
N ALA A 231 1.32 -4.31 15.72
CA ALA A 231 2.20 -3.91 14.63
C ALA A 231 2.97 -5.13 14.10
N ALA A 232 2.85 -5.42 12.82
CA ALA A 232 3.54 -6.53 12.16
C ALA A 232 4.66 -6.02 11.24
N PHE A 233 5.87 -6.61 11.34
CA PHE A 233 7.02 -6.32 10.49
C PHE A 233 7.34 -7.49 9.58
N THR A 234 7.32 -7.26 8.25
CA THR A 234 7.62 -8.29 7.25
C THR A 234 9.11 -8.43 6.98
N ASN A 235 9.73 -7.40 6.43
CA ASN A 235 11.14 -7.34 6.03
C ASN A 235 11.58 -5.92 5.68
N LEU A 236 12.90 -5.72 5.51
CA LEU A 236 13.47 -4.51 4.93
C LEU A 236 14.40 -4.89 3.77
N GLY A 237 14.11 -4.37 2.59
CA GLY A 237 14.97 -4.40 1.42
C GLY A 237 15.17 -2.98 0.88
N ARG A 238 15.95 -2.82 -0.17
CA ARG A 238 16.23 -1.53 -0.78
C ARG A 238 15.02 -0.97 -1.51
N ASP A 239 14.52 0.18 -1.04
CA ASP A 239 13.36 0.86 -1.62
C ASP A 239 13.27 2.32 -1.17
N HIS A 240 12.53 3.15 -1.93
CA HIS A 240 12.17 4.52 -1.55
C HIS A 240 13.36 5.44 -1.20
N LEU A 241 14.54 5.22 -1.80
CA LEU A 241 15.70 6.08 -1.66
C LEU A 241 15.58 7.39 -2.48
N ASP A 242 14.48 7.56 -3.21
CA ASP A 242 14.02 8.82 -3.79
C ASP A 242 13.35 9.73 -2.74
N PHE A 243 12.91 9.17 -1.61
CA PHE A 243 12.25 9.86 -0.51
C PHE A 243 13.07 9.84 0.78
N HIS A 244 13.71 8.72 1.10
CA HIS A 244 14.57 8.54 2.26
C HIS A 244 16.02 8.85 1.91
N ALA A 245 16.75 9.46 2.85
CA ALA A 245 18.16 9.84 2.63
C ALA A 245 19.05 8.60 2.40
N ASP A 246 18.81 7.52 3.12
CA ASP A 246 19.52 6.25 3.04
C ASP A 246 18.67 5.10 3.61
N GLU A 247 19.25 3.90 3.67
CA GLU A 247 18.59 2.71 4.21
C GLU A 247 18.34 2.82 5.72
N GLU A 248 19.18 3.55 6.46
CA GLU A 248 19.00 3.76 7.90
C GLU A 248 17.83 4.70 8.19
N ASP A 249 17.67 5.78 7.43
CA ASP A 249 16.50 6.66 7.49
C ASP A 249 15.22 5.90 7.13
N TYR A 250 15.29 5.05 6.11
CA TYR A 250 14.17 4.17 5.73
C TYR A 250 13.79 3.18 6.82
N PHE A 251 14.79 2.56 7.48
CA PHE A 251 14.58 1.69 8.64
C PHE A 251 13.98 2.47 9.80
N ALA A 252 14.58 3.61 10.17
CA ALA A 252 14.14 4.45 11.27
C ALA A 252 12.68 4.91 11.11
N ALA A 253 12.29 5.25 9.88
CA ALA A 253 10.90 5.59 9.58
C ALA A 253 9.93 4.45 9.92
N LYS A 254 10.24 3.20 9.52
CA LYS A 254 9.40 2.03 9.84
C LYS A 254 9.44 1.66 11.32
N ALA A 255 10.60 1.80 11.97
CA ALA A 255 10.79 1.49 13.38
C ALA A 255 9.90 2.35 14.30
N GLN A 256 9.49 3.54 13.86
CA GLN A 256 8.53 4.37 14.60
C GLN A 256 7.22 3.65 14.91
N LEU A 257 6.77 2.72 14.07
CA LEU A 257 5.55 1.95 14.31
C LEU A 257 5.64 1.08 15.57
N PHE A 258 6.87 0.66 15.95
CA PHE A 258 7.14 -0.25 17.05
C PHE A 258 7.47 0.49 18.36
N THR A 259 6.76 1.57 18.63
CA THR A 259 6.87 2.37 19.85
C THR A 259 5.55 2.35 20.62
N PRO A 260 5.57 2.53 21.98
CA PRO A 260 4.35 2.55 22.78
C PRO A 260 3.33 3.65 22.39
N GLN A 261 3.81 4.72 21.74
CA GLN A 261 2.98 5.81 21.23
C GLN A 261 2.16 5.39 19.99
N ARG A 262 2.62 4.36 19.27
CA ARG A 262 2.04 3.93 18.00
C ARG A 262 1.36 2.56 18.07
N SER A 263 1.85 1.65 18.92
CA SER A 263 1.34 0.28 18.97
C SER A 263 1.41 -0.30 20.38
N ARG A 264 0.53 -1.26 20.64
CA ARG A 264 0.47 -1.95 21.94
C ARG A 264 1.35 -3.19 21.99
N ARG A 265 1.45 -3.90 20.87
CA ARG A 265 2.20 -5.15 20.70
C ARG A 265 2.85 -5.20 19.34
N ALA A 266 3.85 -6.06 19.18
CA ALA A 266 4.53 -6.27 17.91
C ALA A 266 4.62 -7.76 17.56
N VAL A 267 4.53 -8.05 16.25
CA VAL A 267 4.87 -9.35 15.66
C VAL A 267 5.94 -9.12 14.61
N VAL A 268 7.11 -9.72 14.76
CA VAL A 268 8.29 -9.34 13.99
C VAL A 268 8.94 -10.56 13.35
N ASN A 269 9.13 -10.52 12.03
CA ASN A 269 9.91 -11.51 11.31
C ASN A 269 11.41 -11.32 11.64
N VAL A 270 12.03 -12.34 12.23
CA VAL A 270 13.44 -12.34 12.66
C VAL A 270 14.39 -13.03 11.68
N ASP A 271 13.89 -13.53 10.57
CA ASP A 271 14.74 -13.97 9.45
C ASP A 271 15.49 -12.78 8.83
N ASP A 272 14.89 -11.61 8.92
CA ASP A 272 15.46 -10.33 8.48
C ASP A 272 16.25 -9.64 9.62
N GLU A 273 17.41 -9.06 9.29
CA GLU A 273 18.27 -8.38 10.27
C GLU A 273 17.58 -7.15 10.89
N SER A 274 16.84 -6.39 10.10
CA SER A 274 16.10 -5.23 10.58
C SER A 274 15.00 -5.63 11.56
N GLY A 275 14.39 -6.80 11.35
CA GLY A 275 13.46 -7.38 12.33
C GLY A 275 14.16 -7.67 13.67
N ARG A 276 15.35 -8.28 13.64
CA ARG A 276 16.15 -8.50 14.87
C ARG A 276 16.53 -7.19 15.57
N ARG A 277 16.82 -6.13 14.82
CA ARG A 277 17.06 -4.78 15.35
C ARG A 277 15.83 -4.22 16.07
N ILE A 278 14.62 -4.36 15.48
CA ILE A 278 13.36 -3.95 16.13
C ILE A 278 13.18 -4.71 17.46
N VAL A 279 13.34 -6.03 17.45
CA VAL A 279 13.22 -6.86 18.67
C VAL A 279 14.21 -6.43 19.75
N ALA A 280 15.43 -6.06 19.38
CA ALA A 280 16.48 -5.63 20.30
C ALA A 280 16.14 -4.34 21.06
N THR A 281 15.26 -3.49 20.54
CA THR A 281 14.83 -2.25 21.22
C THR A 281 14.00 -2.52 22.48
N ARG A 282 13.30 -3.66 22.55
CA ARG A 282 12.38 -4.05 23.65
C ARG A 282 11.35 -2.97 24.02
N ALA A 283 11.00 -2.16 23.05
CA ALA A 283 10.08 -1.04 23.29
C ALA A 283 8.64 -1.48 23.56
N LEU A 284 8.25 -2.64 23.01
CA LEU A 284 6.91 -3.25 23.14
C LEU A 284 7.02 -4.73 23.53
N PRO A 285 5.92 -5.35 24.02
CA PRO A 285 5.77 -6.79 23.99
C PRO A 285 5.86 -7.28 22.55
N VAL A 286 6.80 -8.20 22.27
CA VAL A 286 7.09 -8.70 20.92
C VAL A 286 6.86 -10.21 20.88
N ARG A 287 6.22 -10.68 19.79
CA ARG A 287 6.27 -12.06 19.31
C ARG A 287 7.12 -12.12 18.06
N THR A 288 7.98 -13.10 18.01
CA THR A 288 8.89 -13.32 16.89
C THR A 288 8.37 -14.41 15.96
N VAL A 289 8.57 -14.24 14.65
CA VAL A 289 8.24 -15.27 13.66
C VAL A 289 9.46 -15.59 12.82
N SER A 290 9.62 -16.89 12.42
CA SER A 290 10.65 -17.32 11.49
C SER A 290 10.13 -18.41 10.56
N ALA A 291 10.24 -18.18 9.26
CA ALA A 291 9.99 -19.16 8.22
C ALA A 291 11.27 -19.91 7.79
N ALA A 292 12.45 -19.32 8.05
CA ALA A 292 13.75 -19.88 7.68
C ALA A 292 14.37 -20.78 8.78
N GLY A 293 13.69 -20.97 9.93
CA GLY A 293 14.13 -21.86 11.00
C GLY A 293 14.98 -21.19 12.09
N ALA A 294 15.06 -19.85 12.13
CA ALA A 294 15.67 -19.16 13.26
C ALA A 294 14.86 -19.38 14.56
N PRO A 295 15.47 -19.30 15.75
CA PRO A 295 14.74 -19.33 17.00
C PRO A 295 13.71 -18.21 17.07
N ALA A 296 12.43 -18.57 17.22
CA ALA A 296 11.31 -17.62 17.27
C ALA A 296 10.14 -18.24 18.05
N ASP A 297 9.18 -17.38 18.48
CA ASP A 297 7.94 -17.84 19.14
C ASP A 297 7.05 -18.64 18.19
N TRP A 298 6.97 -18.19 16.94
CA TRP A 298 6.25 -18.88 15.86
C TRP A 298 7.23 -19.35 14.80
N ARG A 299 7.16 -20.60 14.41
CA ARG A 299 8.11 -21.20 13.46
C ARG A 299 7.41 -22.01 12.39
N CYS A 300 7.96 -21.95 11.19
CA CYS A 300 7.63 -22.88 10.12
C CYS A 300 8.49 -24.14 10.22
N ARG A 301 7.86 -25.30 10.03
CA ARG A 301 8.52 -26.60 9.89
C ARG A 301 8.03 -27.30 8.63
N ASP A 302 8.88 -28.15 8.06
CA ASP A 302 8.54 -29.11 7.00
C ASP A 302 7.87 -28.48 5.76
N ALA A 303 8.31 -27.26 5.37
CA ALA A 303 7.78 -26.58 4.20
C ALA A 303 8.06 -27.37 2.91
N LYS A 304 6.99 -27.66 2.15
CA LYS A 304 7.03 -28.36 0.87
C LYS A 304 6.25 -27.58 -0.17
N ALA A 305 6.96 -26.96 -1.11
CA ALA A 305 6.36 -26.25 -2.21
C ALA A 305 5.93 -27.22 -3.32
N ASP A 306 4.80 -26.91 -3.96
CA ASP A 306 4.34 -27.50 -5.21
C ASP A 306 3.77 -26.43 -6.14
N ARG A 307 3.21 -26.83 -7.30
CA ARG A 307 2.64 -25.90 -8.30
C ARG A 307 1.43 -25.12 -7.80
N THR A 308 0.82 -25.52 -6.70
CA THR A 308 -0.43 -24.96 -6.15
C THR A 308 -0.22 -24.21 -4.84
N GLY A 309 1.04 -24.06 -4.39
CA GLY A 309 1.40 -23.36 -3.16
C GLY A 309 2.42 -24.09 -2.31
N THR A 310 2.42 -23.83 -1.01
CA THR A 310 3.35 -24.47 -0.05
C THR A 310 2.57 -25.00 1.13
N ALA A 311 2.72 -26.31 1.40
CA ALA A 311 2.26 -26.94 2.64
C ALA A 311 3.37 -26.86 3.69
N PHE A 312 3.02 -26.55 4.94
CA PHE A 312 3.98 -26.46 6.04
C PHE A 312 3.28 -26.65 7.39
N THR A 313 4.09 -26.89 8.44
CA THR A 313 3.60 -26.96 9.81
C THR A 313 3.96 -25.67 10.54
N VAL A 314 2.97 -25.06 11.20
CA VAL A 314 3.14 -23.91 12.10
C VAL A 314 3.32 -24.43 13.52
N GLU A 315 4.42 -24.07 14.16
CA GLU A 315 4.63 -24.29 15.59
C GLU A 315 4.45 -22.97 16.33
N GLY A 316 3.47 -22.92 17.26
CA GLY A 316 3.17 -21.74 18.07
C GLY A 316 3.99 -21.68 19.38
N PRO A 317 3.82 -20.59 20.17
CA PRO A 317 4.52 -20.38 21.44
C PRO A 317 4.22 -21.46 22.50
N ASP A 318 3.08 -22.11 22.42
CA ASP A 318 2.64 -23.22 23.28
C ASP A 318 3.12 -24.58 22.76
N SER A 319 3.99 -24.62 21.75
CA SER A 319 4.50 -25.81 21.06
C SER A 319 3.41 -26.64 20.36
N ARG A 320 2.20 -26.11 20.19
CA ARG A 320 1.20 -26.75 19.35
C ARG A 320 1.58 -26.65 17.88
N LEU A 321 1.23 -27.70 17.16
CA LEU A 321 1.51 -27.84 15.73
C LEU A 321 0.19 -27.75 14.96
N HIS A 322 0.15 -26.86 13.96
CA HIS A 322 -0.99 -26.68 13.07
C HIS A 322 -0.52 -26.93 11.63
N SER A 323 -1.20 -27.84 10.93
CA SER A 323 -0.96 -28.01 9.49
C SER A 323 -1.51 -26.84 8.73
N CYS A 324 -0.70 -26.20 7.93
CA CYS A 324 -1.09 -25.03 7.13
C CYS A 324 -0.71 -25.23 5.66
N ARG A 325 -1.46 -24.61 4.78
CA ARG A 325 -1.12 -24.46 3.36
C ARG A 325 -1.34 -23.03 2.94
N VAL A 326 -0.38 -22.42 2.26
CA VAL A 326 -0.58 -21.17 1.54
C VAL A 326 -0.61 -21.46 0.04
N ARG A 327 -1.71 -21.10 -0.62
CA ARG A 327 -1.89 -21.34 -2.07
C ARG A 327 -1.16 -20.33 -2.95
N LEU A 328 -0.63 -19.28 -2.35
CA LEU A 328 0.19 -18.29 -3.03
C LEU A 328 1.59 -18.88 -3.25
N PRO A 329 2.10 -18.97 -4.48
CA PRO A 329 3.46 -19.43 -4.73
C PRO A 329 4.50 -18.57 -4.01
N GLY A 330 5.61 -19.19 -3.57
CA GLY A 330 6.73 -18.46 -3.02
C GLY A 330 6.99 -18.72 -1.53
N ALA A 331 8.24 -19.07 -1.20
CA ALA A 331 8.67 -19.27 0.19
C ALA A 331 8.43 -18.04 1.08
N PHE A 332 8.52 -16.83 0.50
CA PHE A 332 8.18 -15.58 1.19
C PHE A 332 6.70 -15.51 1.61
N ASN A 333 5.79 -16.23 0.93
CA ASN A 333 4.39 -16.29 1.34
C ASN A 333 4.16 -17.20 2.54
N VAL A 334 5.06 -18.13 2.83
CA VAL A 334 5.08 -18.86 4.11
C VAL A 334 5.38 -17.89 5.25
N ALA A 335 6.37 -17.01 5.09
CA ALA A 335 6.67 -15.97 6.08
C ALA A 335 5.50 -14.99 6.28
N ASN A 336 4.86 -14.55 5.18
CA ASN A 336 3.67 -13.70 5.25
C ASN A 336 2.50 -14.39 5.97
N ALA A 337 2.27 -15.69 5.69
CA ALA A 337 1.23 -16.49 6.35
C ALA A 337 1.51 -16.66 7.85
N LEU A 338 2.74 -17.00 8.20
CA LEU A 338 3.15 -17.15 9.60
C LEU A 338 3.00 -15.84 10.37
N LEU A 339 3.39 -14.71 9.76
CA LEU A 339 3.22 -13.38 10.32
C LEU A 339 1.74 -13.02 10.52
N ALA A 340 0.87 -13.37 9.55
CA ALA A 340 -0.56 -13.15 9.64
C ALA A 340 -1.20 -13.98 10.78
N ILE A 341 -0.84 -15.28 10.90
CA ILE A 341 -1.31 -16.15 11.97
C ILE A 341 -0.93 -15.57 13.34
N ALA A 342 0.33 -15.19 13.51
CA ALA A 342 0.82 -14.61 14.76
C ALA A 342 0.14 -13.27 15.05
N ALA A 343 -0.05 -12.40 14.05
CA ALA A 343 -0.72 -11.11 14.23
C ALA A 343 -2.20 -11.27 14.60
N CYS A 344 -2.91 -12.20 13.97
CA CYS A 344 -4.29 -12.54 14.33
C CYS A 344 -4.38 -13.07 15.77
N THR A 345 -3.45 -13.93 16.17
CA THR A 345 -3.43 -14.49 17.54
C THR A 345 -3.15 -13.40 18.58
N GLU A 346 -2.20 -12.49 18.33
CA GLU A 346 -1.94 -11.35 19.20
C GLU A 346 -3.08 -10.32 19.21
N ALA A 347 -3.91 -10.30 18.18
CA ALA A 347 -5.18 -9.56 18.13
C ALA A 347 -6.34 -10.28 18.86
N GLY A 348 -6.10 -11.47 19.40
CA GLY A 348 -7.07 -12.24 20.20
C GLY A 348 -7.88 -13.27 19.41
N LEU A 349 -7.54 -13.53 18.15
CA LEU A 349 -8.26 -14.53 17.34
C LEU A 349 -7.75 -15.95 17.59
N PRO A 350 -8.60 -16.98 17.46
CA PRO A 350 -8.19 -18.37 17.56
C PRO A 350 -7.35 -18.80 16.35
N VAL A 351 -6.35 -19.66 16.56
CA VAL A 351 -5.37 -20.06 15.53
C VAL A 351 -6.02 -20.89 14.41
N ASP A 352 -6.84 -21.88 14.75
CA ASP A 352 -7.35 -22.86 13.78
C ASP A 352 -8.20 -22.22 12.66
N PRO A 353 -9.20 -21.36 12.92
CA PRO A 353 -9.92 -20.68 11.85
C PRO A 353 -9.03 -19.80 10.96
N VAL A 354 -8.00 -19.19 11.54
CA VAL A 354 -7.05 -18.36 10.77
C VAL A 354 -6.20 -19.23 9.84
N VAL A 355 -5.71 -20.36 10.30
CA VAL A 355 -4.96 -21.33 9.49
C VAL A 355 -5.80 -21.87 8.34
N ASP A 356 -7.04 -22.24 8.61
CA ASP A 356 -7.99 -22.72 7.60
C ASP A 356 -8.29 -21.63 6.54
N ALA A 357 -8.52 -20.40 6.97
CA ALA A 357 -8.76 -19.28 6.05
C ALA A 357 -7.58 -19.01 5.13
N ILE A 358 -6.35 -19.11 5.65
CA ILE A 358 -5.12 -18.97 4.85
C ILE A 358 -5.03 -20.07 3.80
N ALA A 359 -5.42 -21.31 4.16
CA ALA A 359 -5.46 -22.43 3.22
C ALA A 359 -6.51 -22.27 2.12
N ASP A 360 -7.59 -21.56 2.39
CA ASP A 360 -8.68 -21.31 1.45
C ASP A 360 -8.46 -20.09 0.56
N LEU A 361 -7.58 -19.15 0.95
CA LEU A 361 -7.28 -17.96 0.17
C LEU A 361 -6.54 -18.34 -1.13
N ARG A 362 -7.22 -18.21 -2.27
CA ARG A 362 -6.71 -18.65 -3.57
C ARG A 362 -5.77 -17.66 -4.23
N SER A 363 -6.01 -16.37 -4.05
CA SER A 363 -5.19 -15.31 -4.66
C SER A 363 -5.28 -14.01 -3.87
N VAL A 364 -4.25 -13.20 -4.03
CA VAL A 364 -4.23 -11.79 -3.63
C VAL A 364 -4.05 -10.97 -4.90
N PRO A 365 -4.93 -10.00 -5.19
CA PRO A 365 -4.89 -9.28 -6.46
C PRO A 365 -3.50 -8.73 -6.80
N GLY A 366 -2.97 -9.16 -7.94
CA GLY A 366 -1.65 -8.75 -8.44
C GLY A 366 -0.46 -9.14 -7.57
N ARG A 367 -0.58 -10.19 -6.76
CA ARG A 367 0.51 -10.75 -5.92
C ARG A 367 0.64 -12.24 -6.21
N MET A 368 1.57 -12.62 -7.08
CA MET A 368 1.70 -13.99 -7.57
C MET A 368 0.34 -14.57 -7.99
N GLU A 369 -0.51 -13.71 -8.58
CA GLU A 369 -1.87 -14.08 -8.98
C GLU A 369 -1.83 -14.98 -10.22
N SER A 370 -2.31 -16.21 -10.08
CA SER A 370 -2.40 -17.15 -11.18
C SER A 370 -3.57 -16.80 -12.09
N VAL A 371 -3.33 -16.82 -13.40
CA VAL A 371 -4.37 -16.69 -14.44
C VAL A 371 -4.50 -18.04 -15.13
N ASP A 372 -5.62 -18.71 -14.92
CA ASP A 372 -5.90 -20.06 -15.42
C ASP A 372 -7.18 -20.07 -16.24
N GLU A 373 -7.05 -20.40 -17.53
CA GLU A 373 -8.14 -20.57 -18.50
C GLU A 373 -8.06 -21.99 -19.13
N GLY A 374 -7.42 -22.93 -18.45
CA GLY A 374 -7.29 -24.32 -18.88
C GLY A 374 -6.05 -24.62 -19.75
N GLN A 375 -5.11 -23.67 -19.85
CA GLN A 375 -3.85 -23.87 -20.58
C GLN A 375 -2.90 -24.85 -19.85
N ASP A 376 -1.97 -25.45 -20.62
CA ASP A 376 -0.99 -26.45 -20.16
C ASP A 376 0.33 -25.84 -19.62
N PHE A 377 0.36 -24.53 -19.39
CA PHE A 377 1.47 -23.76 -18.81
C PHE A 377 0.97 -22.79 -17.75
N THR A 378 1.86 -22.32 -16.90
CA THR A 378 1.52 -21.40 -15.79
C THR A 378 1.56 -19.96 -16.27
N VAL A 379 0.59 -19.13 -15.87
CA VAL A 379 0.60 -17.67 -16.06
C VAL A 379 0.43 -17.00 -14.71
N VAL A 380 1.34 -16.07 -14.38
CA VAL A 380 1.35 -15.35 -13.10
C VAL A 380 1.42 -13.85 -13.36
N VAL A 381 0.59 -13.08 -12.66
CA VAL A 381 0.63 -11.61 -12.65
C VAL A 381 1.14 -11.16 -11.28
N ASP A 382 2.19 -10.31 -11.27
CA ASP A 382 2.79 -9.82 -10.03
C ASP A 382 3.16 -8.33 -10.09
N TYR A 383 3.14 -7.68 -8.93
CA TYR A 383 3.51 -6.28 -8.75
C TYR A 383 5.04 -6.06 -8.65
N ALA A 384 5.86 -7.05 -8.92
CA ALA A 384 7.31 -6.95 -8.86
C ALA A 384 7.82 -5.89 -9.86
N HIS A 385 8.17 -4.73 -9.35
CA HIS A 385 8.64 -3.55 -10.10
C HIS A 385 9.95 -2.98 -9.53
N LYS A 386 10.68 -3.79 -8.75
CA LYS A 386 11.97 -3.49 -8.11
C LYS A 386 12.92 -4.67 -8.28
N PRO A 387 14.25 -4.44 -8.30
CA PRO A 387 15.22 -5.50 -8.47
C PRO A 387 15.03 -6.68 -7.52
N ASP A 388 15.00 -6.43 -6.21
CA ASP A 388 14.90 -7.49 -5.20
C ASP A 388 13.58 -8.30 -5.31
N ALA A 389 12.46 -7.60 -5.56
CA ALA A 389 11.17 -8.25 -5.73
C ALA A 389 11.13 -9.08 -7.03
N LEU A 390 11.69 -8.56 -8.13
CA LEU A 390 11.78 -9.28 -9.40
C LEU A 390 12.63 -10.54 -9.25
N THR A 391 13.80 -10.44 -8.61
CA THR A 391 14.66 -11.59 -8.32
C THR A 391 13.91 -12.64 -7.50
N ALA A 392 13.30 -12.25 -6.40
CA ALA A 392 12.58 -13.18 -5.53
C ALA A 392 11.44 -13.92 -6.24
N VAL A 393 10.69 -13.22 -7.12
CA VAL A 393 9.61 -13.81 -7.90
C VAL A 393 10.16 -14.75 -8.97
N LEU A 394 11.20 -14.35 -9.73
CA LEU A 394 11.81 -15.18 -10.77
C LEU A 394 12.45 -16.44 -10.20
N ASP A 395 13.22 -16.34 -9.12
CA ASP A 395 13.84 -17.48 -8.45
C ASP A 395 12.79 -18.48 -7.97
N GLN A 396 11.71 -17.96 -7.38
CA GLN A 396 10.62 -18.80 -6.90
C GLN A 396 9.89 -19.52 -8.04
N LEU A 397 9.59 -18.81 -9.13
CA LEU A 397 8.94 -19.43 -10.29
C LEU A 397 9.87 -20.43 -10.98
N ARG A 398 11.18 -20.13 -11.05
CA ARG A 398 12.17 -21.06 -11.60
C ARG A 398 12.21 -22.38 -10.82
N ALA A 399 12.13 -22.32 -9.50
CA ALA A 399 12.19 -23.52 -8.63
C ALA A 399 11.02 -24.50 -8.86
N VAL A 400 9.88 -24.01 -9.37
CA VAL A 400 8.65 -24.82 -9.58
C VAL A 400 8.28 -25.01 -11.05
N THR A 401 9.05 -24.42 -11.98
CA THR A 401 8.79 -24.47 -13.43
C THR A 401 9.65 -25.55 -14.08
N PRO A 402 9.06 -26.62 -14.61
CA PRO A 402 9.83 -27.67 -15.30
C PRO A 402 10.32 -27.22 -16.70
N GLY A 403 9.63 -26.27 -17.30
CA GLY A 403 9.93 -25.71 -18.62
C GLY A 403 10.66 -24.38 -18.56
N ARG A 404 10.40 -23.52 -19.54
CA ARG A 404 11.00 -22.20 -19.65
C ARG A 404 10.26 -21.19 -18.76
N LEU A 405 10.99 -20.18 -18.29
CA LEU A 405 10.45 -19.01 -17.60
C LEU A 405 10.48 -17.80 -18.55
N LEU A 406 9.31 -17.29 -18.89
CA LEU A 406 9.11 -16.14 -19.76
C LEU A 406 8.69 -14.95 -18.89
N VAL A 407 9.21 -13.75 -19.14
CA VAL A 407 8.84 -12.56 -18.37
C VAL A 407 8.46 -11.40 -19.29
N VAL A 408 7.34 -10.75 -19.00
CA VAL A 408 6.93 -9.45 -19.56
C VAL A 408 7.28 -8.39 -18.52
N LEU A 409 8.15 -7.43 -18.89
CA LEU A 409 8.74 -6.45 -17.98
C LEU A 409 8.71 -5.05 -18.56
N GLY A 410 8.21 -4.10 -17.76
CA GLY A 410 8.30 -2.66 -17.99
C GLY A 410 8.78 -1.92 -16.75
N ALA A 411 9.00 -0.61 -16.88
CA ALA A 411 9.33 0.25 -15.76
C ALA A 411 8.53 1.56 -15.80
N GLY A 412 8.25 2.14 -14.62
CA GLY A 412 7.54 3.41 -14.51
C GLY A 412 8.45 4.60 -14.81
N GLY A 413 7.88 5.63 -15.45
CA GLY A 413 8.44 6.97 -15.59
C GLY A 413 8.25 7.81 -14.32
N ASP A 414 8.95 8.95 -14.20
CA ASP A 414 8.92 9.87 -13.06
C ASP A 414 9.21 9.17 -11.71
N ARG A 415 10.10 8.18 -11.73
CA ARG A 415 10.51 7.35 -10.60
C ARG A 415 12.02 7.08 -10.67
N ASP A 416 12.53 6.29 -9.71
CA ASP A 416 13.92 5.84 -9.71
C ASP A 416 14.33 5.24 -11.07
N THR A 417 15.20 5.95 -11.80
CA THR A 417 15.72 5.53 -13.09
C THR A 417 16.83 4.49 -12.94
N GLY A 418 17.55 4.51 -11.82
CA GLY A 418 18.72 3.64 -11.59
C GLY A 418 18.37 2.15 -11.50
N LYS A 419 17.14 1.81 -11.17
CA LYS A 419 16.68 0.42 -11.11
C LYS A 419 16.47 -0.22 -12.49
N ARG A 420 16.28 0.57 -13.57
CA ARG A 420 15.85 0.07 -14.89
C ARG A 420 16.86 -0.90 -15.49
N ALA A 421 18.12 -0.48 -15.60
CA ALA A 421 19.18 -1.35 -16.13
C ALA A 421 19.37 -2.60 -15.27
N VAL A 422 19.34 -2.46 -13.94
CA VAL A 422 19.45 -3.59 -13.01
C VAL A 422 18.31 -4.59 -13.21
N MET A 423 17.07 -4.12 -13.38
CA MET A 423 15.92 -5.00 -13.64
C MET A 423 16.03 -5.71 -15.00
N GLY A 424 16.53 -5.02 -16.03
CA GLY A 424 16.82 -5.62 -17.34
C GLY A 424 17.86 -6.74 -17.25
N GLU A 425 18.98 -6.51 -16.55
CA GLU A 425 20.03 -7.51 -16.32
C GLU A 425 19.48 -8.74 -15.58
N LEU A 426 18.78 -8.51 -14.46
CA LEU A 426 18.21 -9.60 -13.66
C LEU A 426 17.22 -10.45 -14.45
N ALA A 427 16.32 -9.81 -15.21
CA ALA A 427 15.39 -10.52 -16.06
C ALA A 427 16.11 -11.37 -17.12
N ALA A 428 17.15 -10.81 -17.77
CA ALA A 428 17.91 -11.52 -18.78
C ALA A 428 18.73 -12.70 -18.23
N ARG A 429 19.13 -12.65 -16.97
CA ARG A 429 19.88 -13.74 -16.30
C ARG A 429 19.00 -14.85 -15.75
N LEU A 430 17.78 -14.51 -15.28
CA LEU A 430 16.94 -15.44 -14.52
C LEU A 430 15.80 -16.04 -15.36
N ALA A 431 15.47 -15.45 -16.51
CA ALA A 431 14.45 -15.96 -17.43
C ALA A 431 15.08 -16.55 -18.70
N ASP A 432 14.25 -17.23 -19.53
CA ASP A 432 14.63 -17.80 -20.82
C ASP A 432 14.17 -16.88 -21.98
N LEU A 433 13.08 -16.14 -21.78
CA LEU A 433 12.56 -15.11 -22.69
C LEU A 433 12.16 -13.87 -21.89
N VAL A 434 12.62 -12.71 -22.33
CA VAL A 434 12.24 -11.41 -21.77
C VAL A 434 11.54 -10.60 -22.85
N VAL A 435 10.33 -10.10 -22.56
CA VAL A 435 9.60 -9.15 -23.40
C VAL A 435 9.60 -7.79 -22.68
N ILE A 436 10.39 -6.86 -23.18
CA ILE A 436 10.45 -5.49 -22.66
C ILE A 436 9.30 -4.67 -23.28
N THR A 437 8.56 -3.96 -22.42
CA THR A 437 7.34 -3.23 -22.80
C THR A 437 7.13 -1.97 -21.96
N ASP A 438 6.10 -1.19 -22.30
CA ASP A 438 5.68 -0.03 -21.49
C ASP A 438 4.94 -0.48 -20.22
N ASP A 439 5.20 0.22 -19.12
CA ASP A 439 4.45 0.11 -17.86
C ASP A 439 3.55 1.35 -17.69
N ASN A 440 3.96 2.32 -16.87
CA ASN A 440 3.36 3.64 -16.70
C ASN A 440 4.41 4.70 -17.06
N PRO A 441 4.55 5.10 -18.33
CA PRO A 441 5.58 6.07 -18.75
C PRO A 441 5.41 7.45 -18.08
N ARG A 442 4.20 7.82 -17.71
CA ARG A 442 3.82 9.13 -17.15
C ARG A 442 4.21 10.27 -18.07
N SER A 443 5.16 11.15 -17.65
CA SER A 443 5.64 12.28 -18.47
C SER A 443 6.95 11.97 -19.22
N GLU A 444 7.56 10.80 -19.00
CA GLU A 444 8.80 10.41 -19.69
C GLU A 444 8.51 9.75 -21.05
N ASP A 445 9.47 9.86 -21.96
CA ASP A 445 9.44 9.13 -23.23
C ASP A 445 9.48 7.61 -22.99
N PRO A 446 8.43 6.86 -23.38
CA PRO A 446 8.37 5.40 -23.20
C PRO A 446 9.54 4.67 -23.85
N ALA A 447 10.01 5.15 -25.01
CA ALA A 447 11.14 4.53 -25.73
C ALA A 447 12.44 4.65 -24.94
N ALA A 448 12.68 5.77 -24.24
CA ALA A 448 13.85 5.95 -23.39
C ALA A 448 13.82 5.01 -22.17
N ILE A 449 12.63 4.74 -21.60
CA ILE A 449 12.47 3.80 -20.50
C ILE A 449 12.79 2.37 -20.97
N ARG A 450 12.23 1.94 -22.10
CA ARG A 450 12.51 0.62 -22.67
C ARG A 450 13.98 0.45 -23.03
N ALA A 451 14.62 1.48 -23.63
CA ALA A 451 16.04 1.47 -23.94
C ALA A 451 16.92 1.22 -22.70
N ALA A 452 16.60 1.87 -21.56
CA ALA A 452 17.33 1.66 -20.32
C ALA A 452 17.19 0.22 -19.77
N LEU A 453 16.03 -0.43 -19.94
CA LEU A 453 15.83 -1.84 -19.60
C LEU A 453 16.64 -2.74 -20.56
N LEU A 454 16.61 -2.46 -21.87
CA LEU A 454 17.34 -3.20 -22.91
C LEU A 454 18.85 -3.12 -22.70
N ASP A 455 19.38 -1.94 -22.36
CA ASP A 455 20.79 -1.75 -22.05
C ASP A 455 21.22 -2.67 -20.90
N GLY A 456 20.36 -2.78 -19.87
CA GLY A 456 20.58 -3.71 -18.75
C GLY A 456 20.62 -5.17 -19.19
N THR A 457 19.77 -5.60 -20.12
CA THR A 457 19.82 -6.99 -20.63
C THR A 457 21.16 -7.32 -21.30
N GLY A 458 21.81 -6.31 -21.88
CA GLY A 458 23.14 -6.43 -22.47
C GLY A 458 24.26 -6.74 -21.46
N ALA A 459 24.08 -6.41 -20.18
CA ALA A 459 25.06 -6.67 -19.12
C ALA A 459 25.06 -8.15 -18.68
N ALA A 460 24.02 -8.92 -18.96
CA ALA A 460 23.99 -10.34 -18.65
C ALA A 460 25.05 -11.10 -19.48
N PRO A 461 25.77 -12.09 -18.88
CA PRO A 461 26.74 -12.90 -19.62
C PRO A 461 26.09 -13.58 -20.84
N PRO A 462 26.73 -13.61 -22.02
CA PRO A 462 26.13 -14.16 -23.24
C PRO A 462 25.62 -15.60 -23.11
N ALA A 463 26.26 -16.42 -22.28
CA ALA A 463 25.87 -17.82 -22.03
C ALA A 463 24.61 -17.96 -21.14
N GLU A 464 24.27 -16.94 -20.36
CA GLU A 464 23.15 -16.92 -19.43
C GLU A 464 22.00 -16.02 -19.91
N ARG A 465 22.24 -15.29 -21.02
CA ARG A 465 21.32 -14.26 -21.49
C ARG A 465 20.08 -14.87 -22.14
N ALA A 466 18.92 -14.50 -21.61
CA ALA A 466 17.64 -14.81 -22.23
C ALA A 466 17.53 -14.28 -23.66
N HIS A 467 16.63 -14.86 -24.43
CA HIS A 467 16.15 -14.21 -25.66
C HIS A 467 15.35 -12.95 -25.29
N VAL A 468 15.68 -11.80 -25.90
CA VAL A 468 15.04 -10.52 -25.57
C VAL A 468 14.24 -10.01 -26.75
N LEU A 469 13.00 -9.63 -26.51
CA LEU A 469 12.10 -8.96 -27.45
C LEU A 469 11.73 -7.59 -26.91
N GLU A 470 11.58 -6.59 -27.80
CA GLU A 470 10.96 -5.31 -27.48
C GLU A 470 9.59 -5.23 -28.16
N VAL A 471 8.55 -5.02 -27.35
CA VAL A 471 7.17 -4.81 -27.80
C VAL A 471 6.58 -3.66 -27.00
N ALA A 472 6.46 -2.47 -27.60
CA ALA A 472 6.06 -1.26 -26.89
C ALA A 472 4.67 -1.38 -26.27
N ASP A 473 3.68 -1.80 -27.04
CA ASP A 473 2.32 -2.03 -26.55
C ASP A 473 2.27 -3.20 -25.56
N ARG A 474 1.82 -2.91 -24.32
CA ARG A 474 1.83 -3.91 -23.24
C ARG A 474 0.86 -5.06 -23.48
N ALA A 475 -0.28 -4.82 -24.13
CA ALA A 475 -1.21 -5.89 -24.44
C ALA A 475 -0.60 -6.86 -25.46
N GLN A 476 0.02 -6.32 -26.51
CA GLN A 476 0.74 -7.12 -27.51
C GLN A 476 1.94 -7.85 -26.91
N ALA A 477 2.65 -7.24 -25.95
CA ALA A 477 3.76 -7.87 -25.23
C ALA A 477 3.29 -9.10 -24.43
N ILE A 478 2.17 -8.98 -23.71
CA ILE A 478 1.54 -10.09 -22.99
C ILE A 478 1.12 -11.18 -23.98
N GLU A 479 0.44 -10.83 -25.07
CA GLU A 479 0.03 -11.78 -26.12
C GLU A 479 1.24 -12.50 -26.74
N ALA A 480 2.33 -11.79 -27.03
CA ALA A 480 3.55 -12.37 -27.59
C ALA A 480 4.20 -13.38 -26.63
N ALA A 481 4.27 -13.07 -25.35
CA ALA A 481 4.80 -13.97 -24.33
C ALA A 481 3.92 -15.23 -24.20
N LEU A 482 2.60 -15.06 -24.15
CA LEU A 482 1.65 -16.18 -24.07
C LEU A 482 1.70 -17.05 -25.34
N ALA A 483 1.84 -16.46 -26.52
CA ALA A 483 1.96 -17.19 -27.80
C ALA A 483 3.25 -18.03 -27.87
N ALA A 484 4.34 -17.54 -27.27
CA ALA A 484 5.63 -18.23 -27.23
C ALA A 484 5.67 -19.37 -26.20
N ALA A 485 4.74 -19.41 -25.23
CA ALA A 485 4.70 -20.40 -24.15
C ALA A 485 4.27 -21.79 -24.66
N ARG A 486 4.83 -22.82 -24.05
CA ARG A 486 4.61 -24.25 -24.32
C ARG A 486 4.22 -24.96 -23.03
N ALA A 487 3.74 -26.20 -23.17
CA ALA A 487 3.43 -27.06 -22.04
C ALA A 487 4.56 -27.10 -21.00
N GLY A 488 4.24 -26.85 -19.74
CA GLY A 488 5.19 -26.82 -18.64
C GLY A 488 5.98 -25.52 -18.45
N ASP A 489 5.85 -24.53 -19.36
CA ASP A 489 6.45 -23.21 -19.20
C ASP A 489 5.73 -22.39 -18.11
N CYS A 490 6.36 -21.28 -17.70
CA CYS A 490 5.75 -20.27 -16.85
C CYS A 490 5.91 -18.88 -17.50
N VAL A 491 4.83 -18.10 -17.58
CA VAL A 491 4.83 -16.71 -18.02
C VAL A 491 4.57 -15.80 -16.83
N LEU A 492 5.52 -14.94 -16.49
CA LEU A 492 5.38 -13.88 -15.51
C LEU A 492 5.06 -12.56 -16.20
N VAL A 493 3.94 -11.93 -15.85
CA VAL A 493 3.63 -10.53 -16.20
C VAL A 493 3.93 -9.67 -14.98
N ALA A 494 5.06 -8.92 -15.03
CA ALA A 494 5.60 -8.18 -13.91
C ALA A 494 5.37 -6.67 -14.03
N GLY A 495 5.25 -5.99 -12.88
CA GLY A 495 5.25 -4.53 -12.75
C GLY A 495 3.94 -3.95 -12.23
N LYS A 496 2.82 -4.14 -12.95
CA LYS A 496 1.53 -3.50 -12.64
C LYS A 496 0.69 -4.26 -11.61
N GLY A 497 0.78 -5.60 -11.59
CA GLY A 497 0.03 -6.42 -10.64
C GLY A 497 -1.47 -6.13 -10.66
N HIS A 498 -1.99 -5.48 -9.61
CA HIS A 498 -3.41 -5.17 -9.43
C HIS A 498 -3.86 -3.86 -10.10
N GLU A 499 -2.95 -3.07 -10.65
CA GLU A 499 -3.29 -1.77 -11.28
C GLU A 499 -4.28 -1.95 -12.44
N GLN A 500 -5.27 -1.06 -12.51
CA GLN A 500 -6.34 -1.07 -13.52
C GLN A 500 -6.24 0.11 -14.50
N GLY A 501 -5.06 0.69 -14.63
CA GLY A 501 -4.81 1.81 -15.54
C GLY A 501 -3.38 1.84 -16.03
N GLN A 502 -3.17 2.46 -17.19
CA GLN A 502 -1.86 2.83 -17.74
C GLN A 502 -1.79 4.35 -17.83
N HIS A 503 -0.75 4.93 -17.23
CA HIS A 503 -0.57 6.38 -17.16
C HIS A 503 0.47 6.85 -18.17
N MET A 504 0.05 7.70 -19.11
CA MET A 504 0.89 8.25 -20.17
C MET A 504 0.45 9.70 -20.49
N ASP A 505 1.37 10.64 -20.58
CA ASP A 505 1.12 12.04 -20.97
C ASP A 505 -0.02 12.72 -20.20
N GLY A 506 -0.09 12.48 -18.87
CA GLY A 506 -1.12 13.03 -18.01
C GLY A 506 -2.52 12.41 -18.18
N ARG A 507 -2.65 11.37 -19.02
CA ARG A 507 -3.87 10.57 -19.21
C ARG A 507 -3.75 9.25 -18.48
N SER A 508 -4.89 8.69 -18.11
CA SER A 508 -4.98 7.33 -17.55
C SER A 508 -5.95 6.55 -18.41
N GLU A 509 -5.45 5.51 -19.06
CA GLU A 509 -6.27 4.61 -19.86
C GLU A 509 -6.56 3.35 -19.05
N PRO A 510 -7.78 2.78 -19.14
CA PRO A 510 -8.09 1.51 -18.47
C PRO A 510 -7.18 0.39 -18.99
N PHE A 511 -6.46 -0.28 -18.08
CA PHE A 511 -5.58 -1.38 -18.42
C PHE A 511 -5.38 -2.31 -17.21
N ASP A 512 -5.63 -3.59 -17.38
CA ASP A 512 -5.47 -4.62 -16.34
C ASP A 512 -4.75 -5.84 -16.95
N ASP A 513 -3.53 -6.12 -16.48
CA ASP A 513 -2.70 -7.25 -16.94
C ASP A 513 -3.45 -8.59 -16.89
N ARG A 514 -4.27 -8.79 -15.85
CA ARG A 514 -5.04 -10.03 -15.63
C ARG A 514 -6.14 -10.18 -16.68
N ALA A 515 -6.85 -9.10 -16.97
CA ALA A 515 -7.91 -9.09 -17.97
C ALA A 515 -7.35 -9.34 -19.38
N VAL A 516 -6.22 -8.70 -19.71
CA VAL A 516 -5.52 -8.90 -20.99
C VAL A 516 -5.03 -10.33 -21.11
N ALA A 517 -4.40 -10.89 -20.06
CA ALA A 517 -3.92 -12.27 -20.07
C ALA A 517 -5.08 -13.27 -20.25
N ARG A 518 -6.19 -13.13 -19.52
CA ARG A 518 -7.40 -13.97 -19.68
C ARG A 518 -7.95 -13.91 -21.09
N ALA A 519 -8.12 -12.70 -21.65
CA ALA A 519 -8.64 -12.53 -23.00
C ALA A 519 -7.72 -13.18 -24.07
N ALA A 520 -6.39 -13.07 -23.88
CA ALA A 520 -5.44 -13.70 -24.79
C ALA A 520 -5.47 -15.24 -24.71
N LEU A 521 -5.55 -15.80 -23.49
CA LEU A 521 -5.65 -17.25 -23.28
C LEU A 521 -6.95 -17.83 -23.85
N SER A 522 -8.10 -17.16 -23.62
CA SER A 522 -9.38 -17.59 -24.16
C SER A 522 -9.39 -17.65 -25.70
N ARG A 523 -8.71 -16.70 -26.39
CA ARG A 523 -8.55 -16.74 -27.86
C ARG A 523 -7.64 -17.86 -28.35
N ARG A 524 -6.72 -18.35 -27.53
CA ARG A 524 -5.82 -19.45 -27.87
C ARG A 524 -6.50 -20.82 -27.75
N SER A 525 -7.53 -20.94 -26.91
CA SER A 525 -8.28 -22.18 -26.69
C SER A 525 -9.38 -22.43 -27.73
N THR A 526 -9.68 -21.44 -28.59
CA THR A 526 -10.60 -21.52 -29.72
C THR A 526 -9.83 -21.75 -31.01
#